data_11c7220c74545251ee644dde3a394e76
#
_entry.id   11c7220c74545251ee644dde3a394e76
#
_cell.length_a   1.000
_cell.length_b   1.000
_cell.length_c   1.000
_cell.angle_alpha   90.00
_cell.angle_beta   90.00
_cell.angle_gamma   90.00
#
_symmetry.space_group_name_H-M   'P 1'
#
loop_
_entity.id
_entity.type
_entity.pdbx_description
1 polymer ?
#
loop_
_entity_poly.entity_id
_entity_poly.type
_entity_poly.pdbx_seq_one_letter_code
_entity_poly.pdbx_strand_id
1 'polypeptide(L)'
;MSEKLKVGILGGTGMVGQRFISLLENHPWFEVTTIAASPRSAGKRYEDAVGGRWKMDTPMPEAVKDIVVKNVNEVEHVASEVDFVFSAVDMTKEEIKAIEEAYAKTETPVVSNNS
;
A
#
# COMPACT_ATOMS: atom_id res chain seq x y z
N MET A 1 -19.98 -15.08 -8.51
CA MET A 1 -18.99 -14.64 -7.53
C MET A 1 -18.10 -13.59 -8.14
N SER A 2 -18.11 -12.44 -7.57
CA SER A 2 -17.24 -11.38 -8.04
C SER A 2 -15.94 -11.43 -7.24
N GLU A 3 -14.84 -11.57 -7.94
CA GLU A 3 -13.55 -11.48 -7.30
C GLU A 3 -13.17 -10.02 -7.22
N LYS A 4 -12.70 -9.63 -6.05
CA LYS A 4 -12.22 -8.27 -5.88
C LYS A 4 -10.84 -8.13 -6.51
N LEU A 5 -10.55 -6.95 -7.04
CA LEU A 5 -9.21 -6.66 -7.54
C LEU A 5 -8.26 -6.52 -6.36
N LYS A 6 -7.07 -7.07 -6.53
CA LYS A 6 -6.05 -7.00 -5.48
C LYS A 6 -5.31 -5.69 -5.57
N VAL A 7 -5.24 -4.99 -4.46
CA VAL A 7 -4.64 -3.66 -4.39
C VAL A 7 -3.43 -3.65 -3.48
N GLY A 8 -2.37 -3.01 -3.94
CA GLY A 8 -1.20 -2.74 -3.11
C GLY A 8 -1.21 -1.27 -2.69
N ILE A 9 -0.82 -1.01 -1.45
CA ILE A 9 -0.70 0.34 -0.94
C ILE A 9 0.77 0.66 -0.75
N LEU A 10 1.29 1.57 -1.55
CA LEU A 10 2.68 2.03 -1.42
C LEU A 10 2.72 3.15 -0.40
N GLY A 11 3.53 3.00 0.63
CA GLY A 11 3.59 3.96 1.71
C GLY A 11 2.43 3.81 2.69
N GLY A 12 2.00 2.58 2.93
CA GLY A 12 0.82 2.30 3.74
C GLY A 12 0.91 2.68 5.21
N THR A 13 2.12 2.96 5.72
CA THR A 13 2.29 3.34 7.13
C THR A 13 2.09 4.83 7.38
N GLY A 14 2.08 5.65 6.33
CA GLY A 14 1.85 7.08 6.44
C GLY A 14 0.36 7.40 6.50
N MET A 15 0.02 8.67 6.77
CA MET A 15 -1.36 9.10 6.92
C MET A 15 -2.21 8.87 5.67
N VAL A 16 -1.67 9.19 4.50
CA VAL A 16 -2.41 9.01 3.25
C VAL A 16 -2.66 7.53 2.99
N GLY A 17 -1.64 6.70 3.22
CA GLY A 17 -1.80 5.25 3.07
C GLY A 17 -2.81 4.67 4.02
N GLN A 18 -2.82 5.13 5.27
CA GLN A 18 -3.81 4.71 6.26
C GLN A 18 -5.22 5.08 5.80
N ARG A 19 -5.37 6.27 5.23
CA ARG A 19 -6.67 6.71 4.73
C ARG A 19 -7.17 5.81 3.60
N PHE A 20 -6.29 5.46 2.65
CA PHE A 20 -6.66 4.52 1.59
C PHE A 20 -7.09 3.18 2.16
N ILE A 21 -6.36 2.68 3.13
CA ILE A 21 -6.69 1.39 3.75
C ILE A 21 -8.06 1.47 4.42
N SER A 22 -8.33 2.55 5.13
CA SER A 22 -9.62 2.74 5.79
C SER A 22 -10.76 2.85 4.78
N LEU A 23 -10.53 3.57 3.68
CA LEU A 23 -11.56 3.75 2.65
C LEU A 23 -11.83 2.46 1.87
N LEU A 24 -10.85 1.60 1.78
CA LEU A 24 -11.00 0.35 1.03
C LEU A 24 -11.49 -0.82 1.87
N GLU A 25 -11.66 -0.60 3.17
CA GLU A 25 -12.21 -1.63 4.03
C GLU A 25 -13.63 -1.96 3.57
N ASN A 26 -13.87 -3.26 3.33
CA ASN A 26 -15.18 -3.74 2.86
C ASN A 26 -15.63 -3.15 1.52
N HIS A 27 -14.67 -2.66 0.74
CA HIS A 27 -15.00 -2.14 -0.59
C HIS A 27 -15.49 -3.29 -1.48
N PRO A 28 -16.57 -3.08 -2.25
CA PRO A 28 -17.15 -4.16 -3.04
C PRO A 28 -16.28 -4.65 -4.19
N TRP A 29 -15.38 -3.82 -4.70
CA TRP A 29 -14.57 -4.17 -5.88
C TRP A 29 -13.09 -4.31 -5.61
N PHE A 30 -12.58 -3.77 -4.51
CA PHE A 30 -11.15 -3.74 -4.23
C PHE A 30 -10.86 -4.35 -2.87
N GLU A 31 -9.70 -4.99 -2.80
CA GLU A 31 -9.25 -5.64 -1.58
C GLU A 31 -7.76 -5.34 -1.39
N VAL A 32 -7.40 -4.80 -0.24
CA VAL A 32 -6.00 -4.54 0.07
C VAL A 32 -5.35 -5.87 0.45
N THR A 33 -4.46 -6.35 -0.40
CA THR A 33 -3.76 -7.62 -0.16
C THR A 33 -2.28 -7.43 0.12
N THR A 34 -1.74 -6.27 -0.23
CA THR A 34 -0.30 -6.01 -0.10
C THR A 34 -0.10 -4.58 0.36
N ILE A 35 0.81 -4.41 1.31
CA ILE A 35 1.20 -3.09 1.79
C ILE A 35 2.71 -3.02 1.68
N ALA A 36 3.21 -1.96 1.05
CA ALA A 36 4.63 -1.75 0.91
C ALA A 36 5.02 -0.43 1.56
N ALA A 37 6.19 -0.39 2.14
CA ALA A 37 6.68 0.80 2.82
C ALA A 37 8.21 0.81 2.74
N SER A 38 8.84 1.76 3.45
CA SER A 38 10.28 1.87 3.46
C SER A 38 10.92 0.59 4.00
N PRO A 39 12.18 0.35 3.69
CA PRO A 39 12.89 -0.83 4.23
C PRO A 39 12.84 -0.93 5.74
N ARG A 40 12.71 0.21 6.41
CA ARG A 40 12.64 0.25 7.87
C ARG A 40 11.40 -0.49 8.40
N SER A 41 10.30 -0.42 7.66
CA SER A 41 9.05 -1.08 8.06
C SER A 41 8.90 -2.48 7.47
N ALA A 42 9.67 -2.79 6.44
CA ALA A 42 9.54 -4.06 5.73
C ALA A 42 9.83 -5.25 6.64
N GLY A 43 9.08 -6.32 6.47
CA GLY A 43 9.24 -7.52 7.25
C GLY A 43 8.42 -7.56 8.52
N LYS A 44 7.78 -6.47 8.89
CA LYS A 44 6.91 -6.40 10.07
C LYS A 44 5.46 -6.55 9.64
N ARG A 45 4.63 -7.07 10.55
CA ARG A 45 3.18 -7.05 10.30
C ARG A 45 2.72 -5.58 10.29
N TYR A 46 1.68 -5.31 9.52
CA TYR A 46 1.22 -3.93 9.37
C TYR A 46 0.94 -3.27 10.72
N GLU A 47 0.27 -3.97 11.63
CA GLU A 47 -0.04 -3.41 12.94
C GLU A 47 1.23 -3.07 13.73
N ASP A 48 2.28 -3.85 13.56
CA ASP A 48 3.56 -3.58 14.22
C ASP A 48 4.31 -2.45 13.54
N ALA A 49 4.24 -2.38 12.22
CA ALA A 49 4.92 -1.34 11.47
C ALA A 49 4.32 0.04 11.75
N VAL A 50 3.01 0.09 11.86
CA VAL A 50 2.29 1.33 12.20
C VAL A 50 2.46 1.64 13.69
N GLY A 51 2.45 0.61 14.53
CA GLY A 51 2.52 0.78 15.98
C GLY A 51 1.34 1.61 16.47
N GLY A 52 1.62 2.62 17.28
CA GLY A 52 0.59 3.50 17.80
C GLY A 52 0.26 4.67 16.89
N ARG A 53 0.72 4.64 15.64
CA ARG A 53 0.56 5.78 14.72
C ARG A 53 -0.69 5.71 13.85
N TRP A 54 -1.58 4.77 14.10
CA TRP A 54 -2.85 4.73 13.39
C TRP A 54 -3.68 5.95 13.80
N LYS A 55 -3.95 6.82 12.82
CA LYS A 55 -4.56 8.12 13.07
C LYS A 55 -5.99 8.25 12.55
N MET A 56 -6.54 7.18 12.01
CA MET A 56 -7.88 7.23 11.43
C MET A 56 -8.93 7.14 12.52
N ASP A 57 -10.11 7.69 12.24
CA ASP A 57 -11.24 7.68 13.16
C ASP A 57 -11.79 6.28 13.38
N THR A 58 -11.63 5.41 12.40
CA THR A 58 -12.07 4.03 12.50
C THR A 58 -10.93 3.15 12.96
N PRO A 59 -11.23 2.00 13.60
CA PRO A 59 -10.18 1.05 13.97
C PRO A 59 -9.47 0.50 12.74
N MET A 60 -8.22 0.08 12.92
CA MET A 60 -7.48 -0.57 11.86
C MET A 60 -8.24 -1.83 11.39
N PRO A 61 -8.46 -1.99 10.08
CA PRO A 61 -9.15 -3.18 9.58
C PRO A 61 -8.38 -4.46 9.92
N GLU A 62 -9.09 -5.47 10.39
CA GLU A 62 -8.44 -6.73 10.74
C GLU A 62 -7.80 -7.41 9.53
N ALA A 63 -8.37 -7.20 8.35
CA ALA A 63 -7.84 -7.79 7.13
C ALA A 63 -6.40 -7.34 6.83
N VAL A 64 -5.99 -6.17 7.31
CA VAL A 64 -4.66 -5.65 7.03
C VAL A 64 -3.68 -5.81 8.19
N LYS A 65 -4.16 -6.09 9.39
CA LYS A 65 -3.30 -6.18 10.57
C LYS A 65 -2.17 -7.19 10.41
N ASP A 66 -2.46 -8.32 9.82
CA ASP A 66 -1.51 -9.41 9.69
C ASP A 66 -0.72 -9.39 8.39
N ILE A 67 -0.97 -8.42 7.53
CA ILE A 67 -0.22 -8.32 6.28
C ILE A 67 1.22 -7.93 6.61
N VAL A 68 2.17 -8.74 6.14
CA VAL A 68 3.58 -8.43 6.31
C VAL A 68 3.94 -7.32 5.32
N VAL A 69 4.45 -6.21 5.87
CA VAL A 69 4.83 -5.06 5.05
C VAL A 69 6.03 -5.44 4.18
N LYS A 70 5.93 -5.12 2.90
CA LYS A 70 7.00 -5.37 1.95
C LYS A 70 7.82 -4.12 1.71
N ASN A 71 9.05 -4.32 1.25
CA ASN A 71 9.91 -3.20 0.89
C ASN A 71 9.40 -2.61 -0.43
N VAL A 72 9.10 -1.32 -0.43
CA VAL A 72 8.58 -0.64 -1.61
C VAL A 72 9.54 -0.72 -2.80
N ASN A 73 10.83 -0.90 -2.53
CA ASN A 73 11.83 -1.04 -3.58
C ASN A 73 11.85 -2.43 -4.23
N GLU A 74 11.14 -3.39 -3.65
CA GLU A 74 11.00 -4.71 -4.25
C GLU A 74 9.82 -4.71 -5.24
N VAL A 75 9.97 -3.91 -6.28
CA VAL A 75 8.90 -3.59 -7.23
C VAL A 75 8.28 -4.84 -7.85
N GLU A 76 9.10 -5.71 -8.38
CA GLU A 76 8.59 -6.90 -9.06
C GLU A 76 7.83 -7.82 -8.12
N HIS A 77 8.32 -7.95 -6.90
CA HIS A 77 7.67 -8.80 -5.91
C HIS A 77 6.30 -8.27 -5.52
N VAL A 78 6.24 -6.96 -5.23
CA VAL A 78 4.97 -6.33 -4.88
C VAL A 78 4.00 -6.37 -6.06
N ALA A 79 4.48 -6.02 -7.24
CA ALA A 79 3.64 -5.96 -8.44
C ALA A 79 3.03 -7.32 -8.79
N SER A 80 3.75 -8.39 -8.53
CA SER A 80 3.28 -9.74 -8.86
C SER A 80 2.09 -10.18 -8.01
N GLU A 81 1.85 -9.52 -6.88
CA GLU A 81 0.80 -9.90 -5.95
C GLU A 81 -0.46 -9.07 -6.06
N VAL A 82 -0.46 -8.04 -6.92
CA VAL A 82 -1.58 -7.11 -7.00
C VAL A 82 -1.98 -6.86 -8.45
N ASP A 83 -3.20 -6.37 -8.61
CA ASP A 83 -3.71 -5.96 -9.92
C ASP A 83 -3.35 -4.50 -10.20
N PHE A 84 -3.26 -3.67 -9.17
CA PHE A 84 -2.76 -2.31 -9.29
C PHE A 84 -2.37 -1.79 -7.90
N VAL A 85 -1.74 -0.62 -7.85
CA VAL A 85 -1.29 -0.04 -6.59
C VAL A 85 -1.76 1.40 -6.46
N PHE A 86 -2.02 1.81 -5.21
CA PHE A 86 -2.19 3.21 -4.87
C PHE A 86 -0.88 3.73 -4.29
N SER A 87 -0.38 4.82 -4.85
CA SER A 87 0.86 5.43 -4.38
C SER A 87 0.54 6.50 -3.35
N ALA A 88 0.97 6.27 -2.13
CA ALA A 88 0.77 7.18 -1.01
C ALA A 88 2.10 7.42 -0.28
N VAL A 89 3.21 7.27 -0.99
CA VAL A 89 4.54 7.42 -0.39
C VAL A 89 4.82 8.87 -0.04
N ASP A 90 5.46 9.08 1.09
CA ASP A 90 5.83 10.40 1.57
C ASP A 90 7.34 10.56 1.35
N MET A 91 7.70 10.97 0.15
CA MET A 91 9.09 11.08 -0.29
C MET A 91 9.24 12.33 -1.14
N THR A 92 10.47 12.60 -1.56
CA THR A 92 10.72 13.70 -2.50
C THR A 92 10.03 13.38 -3.83
N LYS A 93 9.76 14.43 -4.61
CA LYS A 93 9.12 14.25 -5.92
C LYS A 93 9.91 13.31 -6.82
N GLU A 94 11.23 13.40 -6.77
CA GLU A 94 12.10 12.56 -7.59
C GLU A 94 11.99 11.09 -7.18
N GLU A 95 11.93 10.83 -5.88
CA GLU A 95 11.80 9.47 -5.37
C GLU A 95 10.44 8.88 -5.71
N ILE A 96 9.39 9.69 -5.56
CA ILE A 96 8.04 9.26 -5.89
C ILE A 96 7.96 8.90 -7.37
N LYS A 97 8.50 9.76 -8.23
CA LYS A 97 8.49 9.53 -9.66
C LYS A 97 9.23 8.25 -10.02
N ALA A 98 10.39 8.02 -9.42
CA ALA A 98 11.18 6.83 -9.70
C ALA A 98 10.41 5.57 -9.31
N ILE A 99 9.76 5.58 -8.16
CA ILE A 99 8.97 4.43 -7.69
C ILE A 99 7.78 4.19 -8.61
N GLU A 100 7.05 5.25 -8.96
CA GLU A 100 5.88 5.12 -9.81
C GLU A 100 6.25 4.61 -11.20
N GLU A 101 7.36 5.09 -11.74
CA GLU A 101 7.85 4.60 -13.03
C GLU A 101 8.26 3.13 -12.96
N ALA A 102 8.90 2.73 -11.85
CA ALA A 102 9.31 1.35 -11.69
C ALA A 102 8.11 0.40 -11.68
N TYR A 103 7.05 0.79 -10.98
CA TYR A 103 5.83 -0.02 -10.97
C TYR A 103 5.14 -0.01 -12.33
N ALA A 104 5.14 1.13 -13.01
CA ALA A 104 4.54 1.20 -14.35
C ALA A 104 5.26 0.28 -15.34
N LYS A 105 6.57 0.12 -15.19
CA LYS A 105 7.35 -0.76 -16.06
C LYS A 105 6.98 -2.23 -15.91
N THR A 106 6.41 -2.61 -14.79
CA THR A 106 5.94 -3.98 -14.57
C THR A 106 4.52 -4.17 -15.10
N GLU A 107 3.99 -3.17 -15.79
CA GLU A 107 2.62 -3.17 -16.30
C GLU A 107 1.59 -3.14 -15.18
N THR A 108 1.98 -2.67 -14.02
CA THR A 108 1.08 -2.50 -12.88
C THR A 108 0.57 -1.08 -12.86
N PRO A 109 -0.74 -0.86 -13.05
CA PRO A 109 -1.28 0.50 -12.98
C PRO A 109 -1.01 1.13 -11.62
N VAL A 110 -0.65 2.40 -11.62
CA VAL A 110 -0.38 3.17 -10.41
C VAL A 110 -1.38 4.31 -10.31
N VAL A 111 -2.13 4.35 -9.22
CA VAL A 111 -3.02 5.47 -8.93
C VAL A 111 -2.29 6.33 -7.91
N SER A 112 -1.88 7.53 -8.33
CA SER A 112 -1.08 8.40 -7.51
C SER A 112 -1.94 9.47 -6.83
N ASN A 113 -1.69 9.68 -5.55
CA ASN A 113 -2.29 10.78 -4.82
C ASN A 113 -1.27 11.90 -4.58
N ASN A 114 -0.12 11.80 -5.21
CA ASN A 114 1.01 12.69 -4.96
C ASN A 114 1.23 13.70 -6.07
N SER A 115 0.26 13.88 -6.92
CA SER A 115 0.35 14.81 -8.03
C SER A 115 0.20 16.26 -7.57
#